data_e32644759f0d9fad46cdf50d3609e712
#
_entry.id   e32644759f0d9fad46cdf50d3609e712
#
_cell.length_a   1.000
_cell.length_b   1.000
_cell.length_c   1.000
_cell.angle_alpha   90.00
_cell.angle_beta   90.00
_cell.angle_gamma   90.00
#
_symmetry.space_group_name_H-M   'P 1'
#
loop_
_entity.id
_entity.type
_entity.pdbx_description
1 polymer ?
#
loop_
_entity_poly.entity_id
_entity_poly.type
_entity_poly.pdbx_seq_one_letter_code
_entity_poly.pdbx_strand_id
1 'polypeptide(L)'
;MTGKLTPQQAIDKATELYEGAVGRLRAALEAFVTKGVTPDPKARKRGDFCYPLLRLKYQPDGPVPPLSRAFAKLSEPGIYEITVTQPKFFAPYFREQLEQITADFDVTIEVVSSTSEIPYPYVLEHASNIDAEALPPAEFARWFPTPDLKKIGDEVIDAEVLDGGMFDVDGVRPLALFDGARIDFSLQRLKHYTGTPFEHVQRYILFTNYHRYVDHFVEWSVERLKQPGPYKKLPAPGGVIVDANTKDAAQKVNDGPWRRHQMPAHHLMADDRSGITLVNIGVGPSNAKTITDHLAVLRPECWIMVGHCGGLRHSQRIGDYVLAHAYLRDDHVLDAVLPRDIPVPPIAEVQVALQEAAEKVTGEDGDALKQRLRTGTVVTTDDRNWELRFTDSAKRFNKSRAIAIDMESATIAANGYRMRVPYGVLLCVSDKPLHGEIKLAGAANRFYERAIGEHIRIGIETLESLALAGGDALHSRKLRSFYEPPFR
;
A
#
# COMPACT_ATOMS: atom_id res chain seq x y z
N MET A 1 12.20 6.27 39.09
CA MET A 1 12.55 7.23 38.02
C MET A 1 12.54 6.46 36.73
N THR A 2 11.46 6.52 35.98
CA THR A 2 11.44 5.96 34.62
C THR A 2 12.22 6.94 33.73
N GLY A 3 13.49 6.58 33.41
CA GLY A 3 14.35 7.39 32.57
C GLY A 3 13.71 7.60 31.18
N LYS A 4 13.94 8.77 30.60
CA LYS A 4 13.54 9.10 29.23
C LYS A 4 14.20 8.08 28.28
N LEU A 5 13.38 7.27 27.55
CA LEU A 5 13.91 6.29 26.61
C LEU A 5 14.50 6.98 25.38
N THR A 6 15.60 6.47 24.86
CA THR A 6 16.06 6.83 23.52
C THR A 6 15.19 6.14 22.45
N PRO A 7 15.19 6.61 21.19
CA PRO A 7 14.49 5.94 20.09
C PRO A 7 14.79 4.45 20.00
N GLN A 8 16.07 4.06 20.07
CA GLN A 8 16.47 2.65 20.02
C GLN A 8 15.96 1.86 21.22
N GLN A 9 16.07 2.39 22.43
CA GLN A 9 15.56 1.74 23.65
C GLN A 9 14.03 1.56 23.59
N ALA A 10 13.29 2.49 22.99
CA ALA A 10 11.86 2.36 22.79
C ALA A 10 11.51 1.20 21.84
N ILE A 11 12.24 1.07 20.73
CA ILE A 11 12.08 -0.04 19.78
C ILE A 11 12.41 -1.37 20.44
N ASP A 12 13.53 -1.45 21.17
CA ASP A 12 13.94 -2.66 21.88
C ASP A 12 12.90 -3.08 22.94
N LYS A 13 12.36 -2.12 23.68
CA LYS A 13 11.32 -2.36 24.69
C LYS A 13 10.00 -2.80 24.04
N ALA A 14 9.58 -2.16 22.95
CA ALA A 14 8.42 -2.57 22.19
C ALA A 14 8.57 -4.00 21.65
N THR A 15 9.79 -4.35 21.20
CA THR A 15 10.12 -5.70 20.72
C THR A 15 10.02 -6.73 21.84
N GLU A 16 10.61 -6.46 23.00
CA GLU A 16 10.53 -7.34 24.17
C GLU A 16 9.08 -7.62 24.57
N LEU A 17 8.25 -6.56 24.67
CA LEU A 17 6.85 -6.69 25.07
C LEU A 17 6.03 -7.44 24.03
N TYR A 18 6.22 -7.14 22.74
CA TYR A 18 5.50 -7.78 21.65
C TYR A 18 5.84 -9.28 21.55
N GLU A 19 7.12 -9.63 21.50
CA GLU A 19 7.57 -11.01 21.41
C GLU A 19 7.17 -11.83 22.65
N GLY A 20 7.21 -11.20 23.83
CA GLY A 20 6.71 -11.80 25.05
C GLY A 20 5.23 -12.10 25.00
N ALA A 21 4.39 -11.16 24.54
CA ALA A 21 2.95 -11.35 24.40
C ALA A 21 2.60 -12.43 23.36
N VAL A 22 3.24 -12.36 22.18
CA VAL A 22 3.08 -13.36 21.09
C VAL A 22 3.52 -14.74 21.56
N GLY A 23 4.66 -14.84 22.26
CA GLY A 23 5.18 -16.10 22.79
C GLY A 23 4.23 -16.75 23.80
N ARG A 24 3.69 -15.98 24.73
CA ARG A 24 2.68 -16.47 25.69
C ARG A 24 1.40 -16.92 25.00
N LEU A 25 0.91 -16.14 24.02
CA LEU A 25 -0.29 -16.49 23.27
C LEU A 25 -0.11 -17.77 22.47
N ARG A 26 1.03 -17.95 21.79
CA ARG A 26 1.37 -19.18 21.05
C ARG A 26 1.46 -20.39 21.97
N ALA A 27 2.16 -20.26 23.08
CA ALA A 27 2.28 -21.36 24.04
C ALA A 27 0.92 -21.80 24.59
N ALA A 28 0.02 -20.83 24.88
CA ALA A 28 -1.34 -21.12 25.33
C ALA A 28 -2.17 -21.80 24.23
N LEU A 29 -2.07 -21.35 22.97
CA LEU A 29 -2.74 -21.96 21.81
C LEU A 29 -2.24 -23.40 21.57
N GLU A 30 -0.93 -23.62 21.59
CA GLU A 30 -0.34 -24.96 21.43
C GLU A 30 -0.82 -25.92 22.53
N ALA A 31 -0.79 -25.49 23.79
CA ALA A 31 -1.28 -26.30 24.89
C ALA A 31 -2.78 -26.63 24.78
N PHE A 32 -3.57 -25.67 24.28
CA PHE A 32 -5.01 -25.87 24.05
C PHE A 32 -5.28 -26.88 22.92
N VAL A 33 -4.63 -26.71 21.76
CA VAL A 33 -4.86 -27.58 20.60
C VAL A 33 -4.30 -28.99 20.81
N THR A 34 -3.07 -29.11 21.37
CA THR A 34 -2.39 -30.40 21.46
C THR A 34 -2.73 -31.20 22.74
N LYS A 35 -3.06 -30.52 23.84
CA LYS A 35 -3.26 -31.14 25.16
C LYS A 35 -4.64 -30.88 25.77
N GLY A 36 -5.51 -30.12 25.12
CA GLY A 36 -6.81 -29.72 25.64
C GLY A 36 -6.73 -28.82 26.87
N VAL A 37 -5.58 -28.19 27.14
CA VAL A 37 -5.40 -27.34 28.35
C VAL A 37 -5.94 -25.94 28.05
N THR A 38 -6.98 -25.56 28.78
CA THR A 38 -7.53 -24.20 28.71
C THR A 38 -6.55 -23.17 29.27
N PRO A 39 -6.42 -21.96 28.65
CA PRO A 39 -5.56 -20.92 29.20
C PRO A 39 -6.05 -20.42 30.56
N ASP A 40 -5.14 -19.86 31.38
CA ASP A 40 -5.51 -19.25 32.67
C ASP A 40 -6.56 -18.14 32.43
N PRO A 41 -7.74 -18.23 33.06
CA PRO A 41 -8.80 -17.21 32.90
C PRO A 41 -8.38 -15.80 33.30
N LYS A 42 -7.31 -15.65 34.09
CA LYS A 42 -6.78 -14.36 34.52
C LYS A 42 -5.73 -13.80 33.55
N ALA A 43 -5.21 -14.57 32.60
CA ALA A 43 -4.16 -14.15 31.65
C ALA A 43 -4.58 -12.91 30.88
N ARG A 44 -5.78 -12.90 30.35
CA ARG A 44 -6.33 -11.74 29.60
C ARG A 44 -6.46 -10.51 30.51
N LYS A 45 -6.92 -10.67 31.74
CA LYS A 45 -7.06 -9.57 32.72
C LYS A 45 -5.70 -8.98 33.12
N ARG A 46 -4.64 -9.78 33.13
CA ARG A 46 -3.28 -9.30 33.40
C ARG A 46 -2.65 -8.58 32.19
N GLY A 47 -3.27 -8.63 31.02
CA GLY A 47 -2.70 -8.08 29.79
C GLY A 47 -1.61 -8.96 29.18
N ASP A 48 -1.61 -10.28 29.45
CA ASP A 48 -0.56 -11.20 28.99
C ASP A 48 -0.46 -11.28 27.46
N PHE A 49 -1.52 -10.92 26.73
CA PHE A 49 -1.63 -11.00 25.27
C PHE A 49 -1.79 -9.63 24.60
N CYS A 50 -1.44 -8.54 25.28
CA CYS A 50 -1.64 -7.19 24.78
C CYS A 50 -0.48 -6.69 23.91
N TYR A 51 -0.80 -5.85 22.92
CA TYR A 51 0.19 -5.11 22.17
C TYR A 51 0.99 -4.18 23.08
N PRO A 52 2.26 -3.89 22.76
CA PRO A 52 2.95 -2.73 23.34
C PRO A 52 2.29 -1.44 22.89
N LEU A 53 2.33 -0.43 23.75
CA LEU A 53 1.89 0.94 23.51
C LEU A 53 3.09 1.86 23.50
N LEU A 54 3.34 2.52 22.39
CA LEU A 54 4.29 3.62 22.27
C LEU A 54 3.56 4.92 22.60
N ARG A 55 4.08 5.68 23.56
CA ARG A 55 3.53 6.93 24.03
C ARG A 55 4.57 8.03 23.97
N LEU A 56 4.21 9.16 23.38
CA LEU A 56 4.96 10.39 23.46
C LEU A 56 4.22 11.41 24.33
N LYS A 57 4.91 11.97 25.31
CA LYS A 57 4.43 13.11 26.11
C LYS A 57 5.16 14.35 25.65
N TYR A 58 4.41 15.28 25.08
CA TYR A 58 4.90 16.57 24.63
C TYR A 58 4.35 17.69 25.52
N GLN A 59 5.21 18.31 26.29
CA GLN A 59 4.90 19.44 27.18
C GLN A 59 6.02 20.48 27.06
N PRO A 60 5.97 21.33 26.04
CA PRO A 60 7.03 22.33 25.84
C PRO A 60 7.00 23.41 26.92
N ASP A 61 8.17 23.80 27.39
CA ASP A 61 8.34 24.93 28.32
C ASP A 61 8.31 26.29 27.61
N GLY A 62 8.10 26.33 26.28
CA GLY A 62 8.13 27.51 25.43
C GLY A 62 7.37 27.39 24.12
N PRO A 63 7.51 28.36 23.22
CA PRO A 63 6.84 28.33 21.93
C PRO A 63 7.29 27.12 21.07
N VAL A 64 6.37 26.57 20.31
CA VAL A 64 6.67 25.48 19.37
C VAL A 64 7.73 25.95 18.36
N PRO A 65 8.81 25.19 18.16
CA PRO A 65 9.88 25.59 17.22
C PRO A 65 9.35 25.75 15.80
N PRO A 66 9.79 26.76 15.05
CA PRO A 66 9.47 26.86 13.62
C PRO A 66 10.20 25.74 12.87
N LEU A 67 9.44 24.82 12.28
CA LEU A 67 10.00 23.66 11.57
C LEU A 67 9.88 23.83 10.07
N SER A 68 10.95 23.48 9.38
CA SER A 68 10.97 23.33 7.92
C SER A 68 10.58 21.92 7.44
N ARG A 69 10.57 20.94 8.34
CA ARG A 69 10.27 19.54 8.01
C ARG A 69 8.79 19.32 7.86
N ALA A 70 8.43 18.48 6.90
CA ALA A 70 7.05 18.08 6.64
C ALA A 70 6.58 16.92 7.53
N PHE A 71 7.53 16.14 8.06
CA PHE A 71 7.27 14.95 8.87
C PHE A 71 7.66 15.17 10.32
N ALA A 72 7.20 14.28 11.20
CA ALA A 72 7.51 14.27 12.61
C ALA A 72 7.20 15.61 13.32
N LYS A 73 6.07 16.24 12.96
CA LYS A 73 5.61 17.51 13.51
C LYS A 73 4.60 17.30 14.63
N LEU A 74 4.87 17.80 15.82
CA LEU A 74 3.90 17.91 16.91
C LEU A 74 3.25 19.29 16.88
N SER A 75 1.95 19.36 16.57
CA SER A 75 1.22 20.63 16.46
C SER A 75 0.82 21.21 17.80
N GLU A 76 0.55 20.36 18.79
CA GLU A 76 0.05 20.79 20.09
C GLU A 76 0.65 19.98 21.25
N PRO A 77 0.77 20.57 22.46
CA PRO A 77 1.10 19.84 23.67
C PRO A 77 0.05 18.75 23.97
N GLY A 78 0.50 17.60 24.48
CA GLY A 78 -0.41 16.51 24.84
C GLY A 78 0.26 15.15 24.89
N ILE A 79 -0.57 14.13 24.94
CA ILE A 79 -0.17 12.72 24.92
C ILE A 79 -0.53 12.15 23.55
N TYR A 80 0.43 11.51 22.90
CA TYR A 80 0.27 10.86 21.62
C TYR A 80 0.58 9.38 21.75
N GLU A 81 -0.32 8.51 21.29
CA GLU A 81 -0.20 7.07 21.49
C GLU A 81 -0.43 6.28 20.20
N ILE A 82 0.22 5.11 20.14
CA ILE A 82 -0.08 4.08 19.15
C ILE A 82 0.27 2.71 19.68
N THR A 83 -0.57 1.70 19.45
CA THR A 83 -0.21 0.31 19.66
C THR A 83 0.74 -0.15 18.55
N VAL A 84 1.74 -0.97 18.93
CA VAL A 84 2.81 -1.40 18.01
C VAL A 84 2.70 -2.88 17.73
N THR A 85 2.71 -3.25 16.45
CA THR A 85 2.88 -4.63 15.99
C THR A 85 4.15 -4.77 15.17
N GLN A 86 4.68 -5.99 15.03
CA GLN A 86 5.86 -6.33 14.22
C GLN A 86 7.04 -5.34 14.41
N PRO A 87 7.42 -4.99 15.66
CA PRO A 87 8.37 -3.90 15.93
C PRO A 87 9.73 -4.09 15.25
N LYS A 88 10.20 -5.32 15.05
CA LYS A 88 11.44 -5.59 14.30
C LYS A 88 11.32 -5.24 12.82
N PHE A 89 10.19 -5.58 12.20
CA PHE A 89 9.95 -5.26 10.80
C PHE A 89 9.82 -3.75 10.58
N PHE A 90 9.11 -3.05 11.46
CA PHE A 90 8.92 -1.61 11.41
C PHE A 90 10.02 -0.80 12.13
N ALA A 91 11.08 -1.44 12.63
CA ALA A 91 12.16 -0.74 13.35
C ALA A 91 12.78 0.44 12.56
N PRO A 92 13.08 0.33 11.25
CA PRO A 92 13.60 1.45 10.48
C PRO A 92 12.64 2.65 10.48
N TYR A 93 11.34 2.39 10.28
CA TYR A 93 10.29 3.42 10.31
C TYR A 93 10.19 4.10 11.70
N PHE A 94 10.09 3.33 12.77
CA PHE A 94 10.00 3.90 14.12
C PHE A 94 11.25 4.69 14.49
N ARG A 95 12.43 4.21 14.10
CA ARG A 95 13.67 4.92 14.33
C ARG A 95 13.68 6.28 13.65
N GLU A 96 13.40 6.31 12.34
CA GLU A 96 13.32 7.54 11.55
C GLU A 96 12.37 8.57 12.19
N GLN A 97 11.13 8.14 12.52
CA GLN A 97 10.12 9.04 13.07
C GLN A 97 10.47 9.52 14.48
N LEU A 98 10.96 8.66 15.34
CA LEU A 98 11.35 9.03 16.71
C LEU A 98 12.60 9.91 16.74
N GLU A 99 13.60 9.65 15.90
CA GLU A 99 14.79 10.49 15.79
C GLU A 99 14.45 11.90 15.30
N GLN A 100 13.57 12.02 14.30
CA GLN A 100 13.10 13.31 13.81
C GLN A 100 12.35 14.10 14.89
N ILE A 101 11.42 13.45 15.59
CA ILE A 101 10.65 14.09 16.67
C ILE A 101 11.55 14.52 17.81
N THR A 102 12.45 13.66 18.28
CA THR A 102 13.33 13.97 19.42
C THR A 102 14.42 15.00 19.08
N ALA A 103 14.75 15.16 17.80
CA ALA A 103 15.67 16.21 17.36
C ALA A 103 15.03 17.62 17.40
N ASP A 104 13.73 17.70 17.19
CA ASP A 104 13.01 18.97 17.05
C ASP A 104 12.16 19.34 18.28
N PHE A 105 11.77 18.35 19.10
CA PHE A 105 10.85 18.55 20.21
C PHE A 105 11.36 17.91 21.51
N ASP A 106 11.16 18.57 22.62
CA ASP A 106 11.40 17.97 23.95
C ASP A 106 10.22 17.07 24.32
N VAL A 107 10.33 15.80 23.98
CA VAL A 107 9.33 14.76 24.25
C VAL A 107 9.89 13.70 25.21
N THR A 108 9.00 13.13 26.01
CA THR A 108 9.29 11.93 26.79
C THR A 108 8.70 10.72 26.07
N ILE A 109 9.54 9.73 25.76
CA ILE A 109 9.14 8.47 25.15
C ILE A 109 8.89 7.43 26.24
N GLU A 110 7.72 6.80 26.21
CA GLU A 110 7.37 5.68 27.07
C GLU A 110 6.90 4.48 26.22
N VAL A 111 7.22 3.27 26.68
CA VAL A 111 6.70 2.04 26.08
C VAL A 111 6.19 1.13 27.21
N VAL A 112 4.91 0.80 27.16
CA VAL A 112 4.20 0.01 28.16
C VAL A 112 3.32 -1.04 27.47
N SER A 113 2.77 -1.98 28.23
CA SER A 113 1.71 -2.87 27.72
C SER A 113 0.42 -2.08 27.55
N SER A 114 -0.26 -2.25 26.41
CA SER A 114 -1.57 -1.64 26.16
C SER A 114 -2.69 -2.46 26.81
N THR A 115 -3.92 -2.00 26.62
CA THR A 115 -5.14 -2.77 26.90
C THR A 115 -5.69 -3.48 25.66
N SER A 116 -5.07 -3.31 24.51
CA SER A 116 -5.48 -3.92 23.24
C SER A 116 -4.82 -5.29 23.08
N GLU A 117 -5.63 -6.34 23.06
CA GLU A 117 -5.16 -7.72 22.95
C GLU A 117 -4.80 -8.07 21.49
N ILE A 118 -3.77 -8.90 21.31
CA ILE A 118 -3.38 -9.47 20.03
C ILE A 118 -4.33 -10.62 19.68
N PRO A 119 -5.08 -10.55 18.58
CA PRO A 119 -5.99 -11.63 18.18
C PRO A 119 -5.26 -12.92 17.86
N TYR A 120 -5.79 -14.05 18.32
CA TYR A 120 -5.18 -15.35 18.14
C TYR A 120 -4.92 -15.73 16.65
N PRO A 121 -5.78 -15.36 15.68
CA PRO A 121 -5.52 -15.73 14.28
C PRO A 121 -4.23 -15.15 13.72
N TYR A 122 -3.79 -13.98 14.24
CA TYR A 122 -2.59 -13.31 13.74
C TYR A 122 -1.28 -13.96 14.20
N VAL A 123 -1.37 -14.88 15.17
CA VAL A 123 -0.21 -15.63 15.68
C VAL A 123 -0.19 -17.09 15.23
N LEU A 124 -1.32 -17.64 14.80
CA LEU A 124 -1.43 -19.04 14.36
C LEU A 124 -0.60 -19.32 13.10
N GLU A 125 -0.60 -18.39 12.15
CA GLU A 125 0.10 -18.58 10.86
C GLU A 125 1.63 -18.80 10.97
N HIS A 126 2.21 -18.30 12.05
CA HIS A 126 3.66 -18.48 12.33
C HIS A 126 3.95 -19.70 13.21
N ALA A 127 2.94 -20.46 13.57
CA ALA A 127 3.06 -21.66 14.39
C ALA A 127 2.95 -22.90 13.50
N SER A 128 4.06 -23.32 12.92
CA SER A 128 4.16 -24.48 12.02
C SER A 128 3.66 -25.82 12.62
N ASN A 129 3.40 -25.86 13.94
CA ASN A 129 3.03 -27.06 14.67
C ASN A 129 1.57 -27.03 15.19
N ILE A 130 0.81 -25.99 14.90
CA ILE A 130 -0.60 -25.89 15.37
C ILE A 130 -1.51 -26.11 14.17
N ASP A 131 -2.22 -27.23 14.17
CA ASP A 131 -3.29 -27.45 13.20
C ASP A 131 -4.49 -26.56 13.57
N ALA A 132 -4.59 -25.42 12.89
CA ALA A 132 -5.68 -24.46 13.11
C ALA A 132 -7.05 -25.01 12.69
N GLU A 133 -7.09 -26.07 11.87
CA GLU A 133 -8.33 -26.71 11.43
C GLU A 133 -8.83 -27.76 12.42
N ALA A 134 -8.01 -28.12 13.42
CA ALA A 134 -8.33 -29.17 14.39
C ALA A 134 -9.54 -28.83 15.29
N LEU A 135 -9.86 -27.55 15.46
CA LEU A 135 -10.97 -27.09 16.32
C LEU A 135 -11.81 -26.02 15.62
N PRO A 136 -13.14 -26.00 15.89
CA PRO A 136 -14.00 -24.92 15.36
C PRO A 136 -13.55 -23.53 15.86
N PRO A 137 -13.63 -22.48 15.04
CA PRO A 137 -13.29 -21.13 15.45
C PRO A 137 -14.01 -20.63 16.72
N ALA A 138 -15.22 -21.10 16.97
CA ALA A 138 -15.99 -20.78 18.16
C ALA A 138 -15.33 -21.26 19.47
N GLU A 139 -14.60 -22.37 19.43
CA GLU A 139 -13.85 -22.89 20.59
C GLU A 139 -12.66 -22.00 20.91
N PHE A 140 -11.93 -21.54 19.90
CA PHE A 140 -10.85 -20.57 20.11
C PHE A 140 -11.38 -19.25 20.65
N ALA A 141 -12.46 -18.71 20.05
CA ALA A 141 -13.05 -17.44 20.45
C ALA A 141 -13.52 -17.40 21.91
N ARG A 142 -13.83 -18.57 22.48
CA ARG A 142 -14.23 -18.71 23.89
C ARG A 142 -13.08 -18.37 24.85
N TRP A 143 -11.86 -18.69 24.49
CA TRP A 143 -10.70 -18.63 25.38
C TRP A 143 -9.67 -17.57 24.99
N PHE A 144 -9.55 -17.26 23.71
CA PHE A 144 -8.51 -16.40 23.16
C PHE A 144 -9.08 -15.09 22.58
N PRO A 145 -8.28 -14.02 22.53
CA PRO A 145 -8.68 -12.78 21.89
C PRO A 145 -9.01 -12.98 20.41
N THR A 146 -10.10 -12.39 19.96
CA THR A 146 -10.52 -12.37 18.55
C THR A 146 -10.35 -10.98 17.94
N PRO A 147 -10.31 -10.85 16.60
CA PRO A 147 -10.33 -9.54 15.97
C PRO A 147 -11.56 -8.73 16.38
N ASP A 148 -11.34 -7.50 16.81
CA ASP A 148 -12.37 -6.55 17.17
C ASP A 148 -12.48 -5.50 16.05
N LEU A 149 -13.59 -5.51 15.31
CA LEU A 149 -13.81 -4.63 14.17
C LEU A 149 -13.79 -3.14 14.57
N LYS A 150 -14.12 -2.80 15.80
CA LYS A 150 -14.06 -1.41 16.28
C LYS A 150 -12.63 -0.89 16.41
N LYS A 151 -11.65 -1.79 16.55
CA LYS A 151 -10.22 -1.45 16.66
C LYS A 151 -9.48 -1.45 15.35
N ILE A 152 -10.12 -1.87 14.26
CA ILE A 152 -9.53 -1.91 12.92
C ILE A 152 -10.17 -0.92 11.95
N GLY A 153 -11.00 -0.01 12.46
CA GLY A 153 -11.63 1.03 11.66
C GLY A 153 -10.63 2.08 11.16
N ASP A 154 -11.04 2.82 10.15
CA ASP A 154 -10.25 3.90 9.54
C ASP A 154 -10.64 5.29 10.12
N GLU A 155 -11.26 5.35 11.31
CA GLU A 155 -11.77 6.57 11.91
C GLU A 155 -10.70 7.67 12.06
N VAL A 156 -9.47 7.30 12.38
CA VAL A 156 -8.35 8.28 12.46
C VAL A 156 -8.04 8.88 11.10
N ILE A 157 -8.04 8.03 10.05
CA ILE A 157 -7.77 8.48 8.66
C ILE A 157 -8.91 9.36 8.19
N ASP A 158 -10.14 8.94 8.42
CA ASP A 158 -11.34 9.61 7.92
C ASP A 158 -11.57 10.95 8.67
N ALA A 159 -11.33 11.01 9.98
CA ALA A 159 -11.36 12.24 10.76
C ALA A 159 -10.32 13.26 10.26
N GLU A 160 -9.10 12.80 9.95
CA GLU A 160 -8.07 13.67 9.40
C GLU A 160 -8.47 14.30 8.07
N VAL A 161 -9.03 13.50 7.16
CA VAL A 161 -9.39 13.96 5.82
C VAL A 161 -10.65 14.82 5.80
N LEU A 162 -11.67 14.43 6.57
CA LEU A 162 -13.01 15.06 6.52
C LEU A 162 -13.17 16.20 7.51
N ASP A 163 -12.62 16.07 8.72
CA ASP A 163 -12.91 16.99 9.84
C ASP A 163 -11.72 17.92 10.16
N GLY A 164 -10.67 17.91 9.36
CA GLY A 164 -9.49 18.73 9.57
C GLY A 164 -8.56 18.21 10.69
N GLY A 165 -8.70 16.95 11.08
CA GLY A 165 -7.66 16.22 11.77
C GLY A 165 -7.64 16.25 13.29
N MET A 166 -8.61 16.85 13.95
CA MET A 166 -8.67 16.78 15.42
C MET A 166 -9.37 15.49 15.89
N PHE A 167 -8.56 14.45 16.06
CA PHE A 167 -9.02 13.22 16.71
C PHE A 167 -8.39 13.10 18.10
N ASP A 168 -9.12 13.49 19.10
CA ASP A 168 -8.71 13.44 20.52
C ASP A 168 -9.75 12.65 21.30
N VAL A 169 -9.33 11.51 21.86
CA VAL A 169 -10.17 10.68 22.71
C VAL A 169 -9.60 10.72 24.11
N ASP A 170 -10.37 11.28 25.04
CA ASP A 170 -9.99 11.37 26.45
C ASP A 170 -8.61 12.07 26.71
N GLY A 171 -8.28 13.09 25.90
CA GLY A 171 -7.00 13.82 26.01
C GLY A 171 -5.80 13.09 25.43
N VAL A 172 -6.03 12.02 24.66
CA VAL A 172 -5.02 11.23 23.96
C VAL A 172 -5.22 11.33 22.46
N ARG A 173 -4.15 11.63 21.75
CA ARG A 173 -4.13 11.79 20.29
C ARG A 173 -3.47 10.60 19.60
N PRO A 174 -3.90 10.24 18.39
CA PRO A 174 -3.22 9.22 17.62
C PRO A 174 -1.81 9.69 17.22
N LEU A 175 -0.82 8.80 17.39
CA LEU A 175 0.55 9.07 16.96
C LEU A 175 0.76 8.82 15.47
N ALA A 176 0.00 7.89 14.87
CA ALA A 176 0.04 7.54 13.46
C ALA A 176 -1.35 7.17 12.93
N LEU A 177 -1.51 7.08 11.61
CA LEU A 177 -2.78 6.69 10.97
C LEU A 177 -3.23 5.27 11.28
N PHE A 178 -2.29 4.36 11.50
CA PHE A 178 -2.56 2.93 11.67
C PHE A 178 -2.00 2.43 13.00
N ASP A 179 -2.85 1.86 13.83
CA ASP A 179 -2.44 1.16 15.04
C ASP A 179 -2.10 -0.32 14.80
N GLY A 180 -1.63 -1.02 15.84
CA GLY A 180 -1.20 -2.41 15.74
C GLY A 180 -2.31 -3.36 15.28
N ALA A 181 -3.54 -3.18 15.74
CA ALA A 181 -4.66 -4.04 15.37
C ALA A 181 -5.05 -3.86 13.90
N ARG A 182 -5.08 -2.60 13.42
CA ARG A 182 -5.35 -2.27 12.01
C ARG A 182 -4.25 -2.77 11.09
N ILE A 183 -2.99 -2.66 11.52
CA ILE A 183 -1.85 -3.18 10.76
C ILE A 183 -1.95 -4.70 10.64
N ASP A 184 -2.07 -5.45 11.75
CA ASP A 184 -2.12 -6.91 11.74
C ASP A 184 -3.26 -7.44 10.88
N PHE A 185 -4.46 -6.84 10.97
CA PHE A 185 -5.57 -7.18 10.09
C PHE A 185 -5.18 -7.05 8.62
N SER A 186 -4.54 -5.95 8.25
CA SER A 186 -4.10 -5.73 6.87
C SER A 186 -3.02 -6.69 6.41
N LEU A 187 -2.04 -7.03 7.26
CA LEU A 187 -0.99 -7.99 6.93
C LEU A 187 -1.58 -9.37 6.61
N GLN A 188 -2.58 -9.81 7.37
CA GLN A 188 -3.27 -11.08 7.12
C GLN A 188 -4.08 -11.03 5.82
N ARG A 189 -4.79 -9.94 5.58
CA ARG A 189 -5.56 -9.75 4.34
C ARG A 189 -4.64 -9.68 3.11
N LEU A 190 -3.48 -9.04 3.21
CA LEU A 190 -2.49 -9.02 2.14
C LEU A 190 -2.05 -10.44 1.77
N LYS A 191 -1.67 -11.26 2.75
CA LYS A 191 -1.29 -12.65 2.49
C LYS A 191 -2.42 -13.44 1.81
N HIS A 192 -3.66 -13.27 2.29
CA HIS A 192 -4.83 -13.92 1.71
C HIS A 192 -5.01 -13.55 0.22
N TYR A 193 -4.95 -12.25 -0.11
CA TYR A 193 -5.19 -11.79 -1.47
C TYR A 193 -4.01 -12.03 -2.41
N THR A 194 -2.78 -11.84 -1.92
CA THR A 194 -1.58 -11.86 -2.77
C THR A 194 -0.90 -13.22 -2.86
N GLY A 195 -1.13 -14.09 -1.89
CA GLY A 195 -0.45 -15.39 -1.76
C GLY A 195 1.00 -15.29 -1.33
N THR A 196 1.42 -14.13 -0.81
CA THR A 196 2.80 -13.88 -0.37
C THR A 196 2.82 -13.27 1.02
N PRO A 197 3.82 -13.55 1.85
CA PRO A 197 3.99 -12.90 3.15
C PRO A 197 4.37 -11.42 2.97
N PHE A 198 3.94 -10.58 3.91
CA PHE A 198 4.14 -9.13 3.88
C PHE A 198 5.62 -8.72 3.92
N GLU A 199 6.48 -9.55 4.48
CA GLU A 199 7.92 -9.33 4.56
C GLU A 199 8.59 -9.23 3.19
N HIS A 200 7.95 -9.78 2.15
CA HIS A 200 8.44 -9.67 0.77
C HIS A 200 8.07 -8.36 0.10
N VAL A 201 7.06 -7.64 0.61
CA VAL A 201 6.59 -6.39 0.00
C VAL A 201 7.68 -5.33 0.03
N GLN A 202 7.96 -4.75 -1.12
CA GLN A 202 8.94 -3.68 -1.30
C GLN A 202 8.29 -2.30 -1.12
N ARG A 203 9.09 -1.25 -1.01
CA ARG A 203 8.59 0.12 -0.77
C ARG A 203 8.01 0.79 -2.02
N TYR A 204 8.30 0.27 -3.21
CA TYR A 204 7.80 0.78 -4.48
C TYR A 204 6.83 -0.23 -5.08
N ILE A 205 5.58 0.19 -5.31
CA ILE A 205 4.48 -0.69 -5.72
C ILE A 205 4.08 -0.38 -7.15
N LEU A 206 3.96 -1.43 -7.95
CA LEU A 206 3.45 -1.37 -9.31
C LEU A 206 2.14 -2.15 -9.38
N PHE A 207 1.03 -1.47 -9.68
CA PHE A 207 -0.25 -2.12 -9.92
C PHE A 207 -0.47 -2.38 -11.39
N THR A 208 -1.13 -3.49 -11.69
CA THR A 208 -1.67 -3.78 -13.01
C THR A 208 -3.01 -4.50 -12.89
N ASN A 209 -3.84 -4.39 -13.92
CA ASN A 209 -5.12 -5.11 -14.00
C ASN A 209 -5.13 -6.20 -15.07
N TYR A 210 -3.97 -6.55 -15.64
CA TYR A 210 -3.87 -7.48 -16.74
C TYR A 210 -2.67 -8.43 -16.62
N HIS A 211 -2.93 -9.74 -16.76
CA HIS A 211 -1.91 -10.76 -16.47
C HIS A 211 -0.66 -10.71 -17.38
N ARG A 212 -0.80 -10.29 -18.64
CA ARG A 212 0.35 -10.17 -19.55
C ARG A 212 1.44 -9.22 -19.03
N TYR A 213 1.09 -8.21 -18.23
CA TYR A 213 2.09 -7.36 -17.56
C TYR A 213 2.90 -8.15 -16.52
N VAL A 214 2.26 -9.11 -15.87
CA VAL A 214 2.95 -10.00 -14.91
C VAL A 214 3.99 -10.84 -15.63
N ASP A 215 3.64 -11.42 -16.78
CA ASP A 215 4.56 -12.24 -17.57
C ASP A 215 5.81 -11.43 -17.95
N HIS A 216 5.64 -10.24 -18.51
CA HIS A 216 6.74 -9.35 -18.86
C HIS A 216 7.56 -8.88 -17.65
N PHE A 217 6.91 -8.61 -16.52
CA PHE A 217 7.60 -8.26 -15.28
C PHE A 217 8.46 -9.41 -14.78
N VAL A 218 7.94 -10.63 -14.80
CA VAL A 218 8.67 -11.84 -14.38
C VAL A 218 9.87 -12.09 -15.28
N GLU A 219 9.69 -12.04 -16.60
CA GLU A 219 10.78 -12.20 -17.59
C GLU A 219 11.87 -11.15 -17.36
N TRP A 220 11.49 -9.88 -17.27
CA TRP A 220 12.43 -8.80 -17.01
C TRP A 220 13.15 -8.96 -15.67
N SER A 221 12.42 -9.31 -14.61
CA SER A 221 12.99 -9.49 -13.27
C SER A 221 14.00 -10.62 -13.23
N VAL A 222 13.73 -11.74 -13.89
CA VAL A 222 14.64 -12.89 -13.98
C VAL A 222 15.94 -12.49 -14.71
N GLU A 223 15.85 -11.75 -15.79
CA GLU A 223 17.04 -11.25 -16.48
C GLU A 223 17.80 -10.22 -15.63
N ARG A 224 17.09 -9.37 -14.91
CA ARG A 224 17.68 -8.35 -14.02
C ARG A 224 18.41 -8.96 -12.83
N LEU A 225 17.93 -10.08 -12.29
CA LEU A 225 18.59 -10.83 -11.21
C LEU A 225 19.96 -11.38 -11.61
N LYS A 226 20.18 -11.68 -12.90
CA LYS A 226 21.48 -12.17 -13.42
C LYS A 226 22.52 -11.05 -13.55
N GLN A 227 22.10 -9.78 -13.48
CA GLN A 227 22.97 -8.62 -13.63
C GLN A 227 23.43 -8.10 -12.26
N PRO A 228 24.61 -7.46 -12.16
CA PRO A 228 24.99 -6.75 -10.95
C PRO A 228 23.94 -5.68 -10.57
N GLY A 229 23.55 -5.62 -9.30
CA GLY A 229 22.56 -4.66 -8.83
C GLY A 229 22.02 -4.96 -7.44
N PRO A 230 21.02 -4.20 -6.99
CA PRO A 230 20.48 -4.32 -5.64
C PRO A 230 19.60 -5.57 -5.47
N TYR A 231 19.06 -6.12 -6.55
CA TYR A 231 18.07 -7.18 -6.50
C TYR A 231 18.68 -8.55 -6.20
N LYS A 232 18.04 -9.32 -5.33
CA LYS A 232 18.55 -10.60 -4.82
C LYS A 232 17.69 -11.80 -5.19
N LYS A 233 16.37 -11.64 -5.16
CA LYS A 233 15.40 -12.73 -5.39
C LYS A 233 14.05 -12.18 -5.86
N LEU A 234 13.23 -13.07 -6.44
CA LEU A 234 11.88 -12.80 -6.87
C LEU A 234 10.92 -13.82 -6.22
N PRO A 235 10.42 -13.55 -5.01
CA PRO A 235 9.28 -14.28 -4.45
C PRO A 235 7.99 -14.05 -5.26
N ALA A 236 7.20 -15.12 -5.38
CA ALA A 236 5.93 -15.16 -6.09
C ALA A 236 4.88 -15.94 -5.27
N PRO A 237 3.59 -15.89 -5.65
CA PRO A 237 2.52 -16.54 -4.89
C PRO A 237 2.75 -18.04 -4.68
N GLY A 238 2.30 -18.53 -3.52
CA GLY A 238 2.37 -19.95 -3.17
C GLY A 238 3.75 -20.42 -2.73
N GLY A 239 4.59 -19.51 -2.23
CA GLY A 239 5.92 -19.86 -1.68
C GLY A 239 6.99 -20.08 -2.75
N VAL A 240 6.73 -19.74 -4.01
CA VAL A 240 7.73 -19.80 -5.07
C VAL A 240 8.74 -18.67 -4.86
N ILE A 241 10.05 -19.01 -4.84
CA ILE A 241 11.14 -18.05 -4.77
C ILE A 241 12.19 -18.44 -5.82
N VAL A 242 12.60 -17.48 -6.62
CA VAL A 242 13.67 -17.65 -7.61
C VAL A 242 14.75 -16.59 -7.41
N ASP A 243 15.98 -16.91 -7.81
CA ASP A 243 17.16 -16.06 -7.76
C ASP A 243 17.99 -16.18 -9.05
N ALA A 244 19.16 -15.53 -9.10
CA ALA A 244 20.07 -15.55 -10.25
C ALA A 244 20.52 -16.95 -10.67
N ASN A 245 20.54 -17.93 -9.75
CA ASN A 245 21.02 -19.28 -9.98
C ASN A 245 19.90 -20.28 -10.30
N THR A 246 18.65 -19.84 -10.22
CA THR A 246 17.50 -20.70 -10.45
C THR A 246 17.36 -21.03 -11.94
N LYS A 247 17.43 -22.32 -12.28
CA LYS A 247 17.17 -22.78 -13.65
C LYS A 247 15.69 -22.59 -13.99
N ASP A 248 15.41 -22.19 -15.22
CA ASP A 248 14.06 -21.99 -15.76
C ASP A 248 13.19 -21.12 -14.84
N ALA A 249 13.80 -20.07 -14.26
CA ALA A 249 13.21 -19.25 -13.20
C ALA A 249 11.85 -18.66 -13.60
N ALA A 250 11.72 -18.11 -14.80
CA ALA A 250 10.45 -17.56 -15.28
C ALA A 250 9.37 -18.64 -15.38
N GLN A 251 9.71 -19.81 -15.94
CA GLN A 251 8.77 -20.94 -16.04
C GLN A 251 8.32 -21.40 -14.64
N LYS A 252 9.27 -21.51 -13.68
CA LYS A 252 8.95 -21.89 -12.30
C LYS A 252 7.97 -20.94 -11.61
N VAL A 253 8.09 -19.64 -11.88
CA VAL A 253 7.14 -18.64 -11.37
C VAL A 253 5.78 -18.79 -12.06
N ASN A 254 5.75 -18.95 -13.39
CA ASN A 254 4.51 -19.08 -14.17
C ASN A 254 3.73 -20.37 -13.87
N ASP A 255 4.42 -21.45 -13.55
CA ASP A 255 3.82 -22.74 -13.15
C ASP A 255 3.35 -22.74 -11.69
N GLY A 256 3.71 -21.71 -10.91
CA GLY A 256 3.32 -21.57 -9.53
C GLY A 256 1.79 -21.41 -9.33
N PRO A 257 1.30 -21.58 -8.10
CA PRO A 257 -0.15 -21.59 -7.82
C PRO A 257 -0.78 -20.18 -7.73
N TRP A 258 -0.28 -19.20 -8.48
CA TRP A 258 -0.73 -17.82 -8.44
C TRP A 258 -2.25 -17.67 -8.73
N ARG A 259 -2.84 -18.56 -9.54
CA ARG A 259 -4.29 -18.56 -9.87
C ARG A 259 -5.21 -18.81 -8.68
N ARG A 260 -4.66 -19.29 -7.55
CA ARG A 260 -5.43 -19.50 -6.31
C ARG A 260 -5.65 -18.20 -5.54
N HIS A 261 -4.95 -17.12 -5.91
CA HIS A 261 -4.99 -15.83 -5.23
C HIS A 261 -5.67 -14.78 -6.10
N GLN A 262 -6.51 -13.97 -5.47
CA GLN A 262 -7.32 -12.97 -6.19
C GLN A 262 -6.45 -11.85 -6.78
N MET A 263 -5.40 -11.45 -6.06
CA MET A 263 -4.52 -10.33 -6.42
C MET A 263 -3.04 -10.76 -6.26
N PRO A 264 -2.56 -11.71 -7.09
CA PRO A 264 -1.23 -12.28 -6.92
C PRO A 264 -0.15 -11.20 -6.99
N ALA A 265 0.81 -11.26 -6.07
CA ALA A 265 1.93 -10.33 -6.00
C ALA A 265 3.27 -11.00 -6.27
N HIS A 266 4.16 -10.28 -6.94
CA HIS A 266 5.52 -10.69 -7.28
C HIS A 266 6.48 -9.60 -6.76
N HIS A 267 7.56 -10.00 -6.09
CA HIS A 267 8.42 -9.07 -5.35
C HIS A 267 9.86 -9.15 -5.85
N LEU A 268 10.29 -8.19 -6.64
CA LEU A 268 11.71 -8.06 -6.97
C LEU A 268 12.43 -7.41 -5.80
N MET A 269 13.02 -8.23 -4.94
CA MET A 269 13.52 -7.82 -3.63
C MET A 269 14.91 -7.24 -3.66
N ALA A 270 15.07 -6.10 -2.97
CA ALA A 270 16.35 -5.54 -2.52
C ALA A 270 16.47 -5.66 -0.99
N ASP A 271 17.72 -5.67 -0.47
CA ASP A 271 17.99 -5.89 0.97
C ASP A 271 17.40 -4.75 1.84
N ASP A 272 17.39 -3.53 1.34
CA ASP A 272 16.84 -2.34 2.00
C ASP A 272 15.36 -2.09 1.69
N ARG A 273 14.68 -3.04 1.04
CA ARG A 273 13.32 -2.94 0.52
C ARG A 273 13.10 -1.85 -0.54
N SER A 274 14.15 -1.34 -1.16
CA SER A 274 14.05 -0.40 -2.29
C SER A 274 13.63 -1.06 -3.61
N GLY A 275 13.37 -2.35 -3.60
CA GLY A 275 12.88 -3.11 -4.74
C GLY A 275 11.45 -2.78 -5.14
N ILE A 276 10.91 -3.58 -6.07
CA ILE A 276 9.58 -3.38 -6.66
C ILE A 276 8.66 -4.54 -6.32
N THR A 277 7.47 -4.22 -5.84
CA THR A 277 6.36 -5.18 -5.73
C THR A 277 5.38 -4.93 -6.86
N LEU A 278 5.18 -5.90 -7.74
CA LEU A 278 4.08 -5.90 -8.71
C LEU A 278 2.88 -6.64 -8.13
N VAL A 279 1.69 -6.02 -8.20
CA VAL A 279 0.42 -6.66 -7.83
C VAL A 279 -0.54 -6.62 -9.01
N ASN A 280 -1.01 -7.79 -9.44
CA ASN A 280 -2.13 -7.87 -10.38
C ASN A 280 -3.44 -7.76 -9.60
N ILE A 281 -4.05 -6.59 -9.61
CA ILE A 281 -5.25 -6.30 -8.84
C ILE A 281 -6.54 -6.77 -9.51
N GLY A 282 -6.45 -7.27 -10.76
CA GLY A 282 -7.64 -7.55 -11.56
C GLY A 282 -8.36 -6.26 -11.96
N VAL A 283 -9.64 -6.35 -12.28
CA VAL A 283 -10.44 -5.23 -12.82
C VAL A 283 -11.45 -4.75 -11.78
N GLY A 284 -11.53 -3.43 -11.61
CA GLY A 284 -12.57 -2.75 -10.87
C GLY A 284 -12.11 -1.97 -9.64
N PRO A 285 -12.85 -0.89 -9.30
CA PRO A 285 -12.48 0.03 -8.25
C PRO A 285 -12.50 -0.61 -6.85
N SER A 286 -13.38 -1.59 -6.62
CA SER A 286 -13.42 -2.33 -5.35
C SER A 286 -12.12 -3.11 -5.09
N ASN A 287 -11.52 -3.71 -6.14
CA ASN A 287 -10.24 -4.39 -6.03
C ASN A 287 -9.10 -3.39 -5.76
N ALA A 288 -9.09 -2.27 -6.49
CA ALA A 288 -8.13 -1.19 -6.28
C ALA A 288 -8.18 -0.64 -4.85
N LYS A 289 -9.40 -0.39 -4.33
CA LYS A 289 -9.60 0.03 -2.94
C LYS A 289 -9.08 -1.03 -1.96
N THR A 290 -9.51 -2.27 -2.10
CA THR A 290 -9.14 -3.36 -1.18
C THR A 290 -7.62 -3.50 -1.04
N ILE A 291 -6.89 -3.54 -2.15
CA ILE A 291 -5.44 -3.76 -2.08
C ILE A 291 -4.70 -2.53 -1.54
N THR A 292 -5.11 -1.32 -1.91
CA THR A 292 -4.50 -0.09 -1.41
C THR A 292 -4.78 0.15 0.06
N ASP A 293 -5.99 -0.16 0.57
CA ASP A 293 -6.33 -0.12 1.99
C ASP A 293 -5.37 -0.98 2.83
N HIS A 294 -4.97 -2.14 2.32
CA HIS A 294 -4.10 -3.04 3.06
C HIS A 294 -2.60 -2.76 2.84
N LEU A 295 -2.18 -2.36 1.64
CA LEU A 295 -0.77 -2.02 1.38
C LEU A 295 -0.33 -0.73 2.09
N ALA A 296 -1.24 0.21 2.32
CA ALA A 296 -0.92 1.47 2.95
C ALA A 296 -0.28 1.32 4.35
N VAL A 297 -0.65 0.27 5.12
CA VAL A 297 -0.07 0.03 6.45
C VAL A 297 1.42 -0.28 6.42
N LEU A 298 1.94 -0.74 5.27
CA LEU A 298 3.37 -0.97 5.03
C LEU A 298 4.14 0.30 4.67
N ARG A 299 3.44 1.43 4.55
CA ARG A 299 3.97 2.77 4.27
C ARG A 299 4.88 2.79 3.04
N PRO A 300 4.37 2.38 1.85
CA PRO A 300 5.18 2.42 0.64
C PRO A 300 5.63 3.85 0.32
N GLU A 301 6.78 3.98 -0.35
CA GLU A 301 7.32 5.25 -0.78
C GLU A 301 6.50 5.85 -1.94
N CYS A 302 6.06 4.97 -2.84
CA CYS A 302 5.23 5.32 -3.98
C CYS A 302 4.49 4.09 -4.48
N TRP A 303 3.30 4.32 -5.04
CA TRP A 303 2.63 3.33 -5.88
C TRP A 303 2.18 3.93 -7.21
N ILE A 304 2.34 3.17 -8.28
CA ILE A 304 1.88 3.56 -9.60
C ILE A 304 1.03 2.46 -10.24
N MET A 305 0.11 2.87 -11.10
CA MET A 305 -0.71 1.96 -11.90
C MET A 305 -0.24 2.00 -13.35
N VAL A 306 0.02 0.82 -13.91
CA VAL A 306 0.13 0.59 -15.36
C VAL A 306 -0.94 -0.38 -15.79
N GLY A 307 -1.82 0.05 -16.67
CA GLY A 307 -2.99 -0.73 -17.07
C GLY A 307 -3.54 -0.25 -18.41
N HIS A 308 -4.72 -0.73 -18.74
CA HIS A 308 -5.40 -0.41 -19.98
C HIS A 308 -6.53 0.60 -19.77
N CYS A 309 -6.82 1.38 -20.81
CA CYS A 309 -7.96 2.29 -20.83
C CYS A 309 -8.65 2.30 -22.20
N GLY A 310 -9.91 2.69 -22.21
CA GLY A 310 -10.60 3.13 -23.41
C GLY A 310 -10.18 4.57 -23.74
N GLY A 311 -9.67 4.81 -24.95
CA GLY A 311 -9.37 6.15 -25.45
C GLY A 311 -10.64 6.91 -25.83
N LEU A 312 -10.79 8.15 -25.35
CA LEU A 312 -11.98 8.96 -25.57
C LEU A 312 -11.80 10.06 -26.64
N ARG A 313 -10.62 10.16 -27.25
CA ARG A 313 -10.32 11.17 -28.28
C ARG A 313 -10.05 10.53 -29.63
N HIS A 314 -10.60 11.13 -30.69
CA HIS A 314 -10.42 10.67 -32.05
C HIS A 314 -8.94 10.59 -32.46
N SER A 315 -8.13 11.55 -32.01
CA SER A 315 -6.70 11.63 -32.36
C SER A 315 -5.80 10.61 -31.66
N GLN A 316 -6.32 9.86 -30.66
CA GLN A 316 -5.57 8.77 -30.03
C GLN A 316 -5.53 7.54 -30.95
N ARG A 317 -4.50 6.75 -30.79
CA ARG A 317 -4.34 5.44 -31.45
C ARG A 317 -4.28 4.34 -30.41
N ILE A 318 -4.67 3.15 -30.77
CA ILE A 318 -4.47 1.95 -29.92
C ILE A 318 -2.95 1.79 -29.69
N GLY A 319 -2.56 1.67 -28.42
CA GLY A 319 -1.17 1.63 -27.96
C GLY A 319 -0.56 2.98 -27.60
N ASP A 320 -1.29 4.09 -27.75
CA ASP A 320 -0.87 5.36 -27.17
C ASP A 320 -0.94 5.29 -25.65
N TYR A 321 -0.13 6.10 -24.99
CA TYR A 321 -0.12 6.20 -23.53
C TYR A 321 -0.94 7.39 -23.05
N VAL A 322 -1.52 7.25 -21.86
CA VAL A 322 -2.23 8.30 -21.16
C VAL A 322 -1.64 8.46 -19.77
N LEU A 323 -0.98 9.60 -19.56
CA LEU A 323 -0.52 10.02 -18.25
C LEU A 323 -1.66 10.76 -17.55
N ALA A 324 -2.20 10.17 -16.49
CA ALA A 324 -3.31 10.76 -15.76
C ALA A 324 -2.85 12.02 -15.02
N HIS A 325 -3.44 13.15 -15.37
CA HIS A 325 -3.16 14.47 -14.81
C HIS A 325 -4.29 15.03 -13.94
N ALA A 326 -5.47 14.45 -14.06
CA ALA A 326 -6.63 14.69 -13.22
C ALA A 326 -7.52 13.46 -13.24
N TYR A 327 -8.32 13.29 -12.20
CA TYR A 327 -9.16 12.12 -12.01
C TYR A 327 -10.63 12.54 -11.90
N LEU A 328 -11.49 11.99 -12.76
CA LEU A 328 -12.94 12.06 -12.58
C LEU A 328 -13.39 10.79 -11.88
N ARG A 329 -13.75 10.93 -10.61
CA ARG A 329 -14.17 9.83 -9.73
C ARG A 329 -15.63 9.49 -9.99
N ASP A 330 -15.84 8.45 -10.79
CA ASP A 330 -17.15 7.84 -11.08
C ASP A 330 -17.17 6.37 -10.65
N ASP A 331 -16.29 6.06 -9.70
CA ASP A 331 -16.02 4.74 -9.13
C ASP A 331 -16.85 4.45 -7.87
N HIS A 332 -17.37 5.48 -7.21
CA HIS A 332 -18.28 5.48 -6.05
C HIS A 332 -17.81 4.75 -4.78
N VAL A 333 -16.69 4.01 -4.82
CA VAL A 333 -16.24 3.16 -3.69
C VAL A 333 -15.65 3.94 -2.52
N LEU A 334 -15.31 5.22 -2.72
CA LEU A 334 -14.75 6.10 -1.69
C LEU A 334 -15.65 7.32 -1.39
N ASP A 335 -16.84 7.40 -1.95
CA ASP A 335 -17.71 8.59 -1.81
C ASP A 335 -18.08 8.88 -0.34
N ALA A 336 -18.17 7.85 0.49
CA ALA A 336 -18.50 8.00 1.92
C ALA A 336 -17.35 8.59 2.75
N VAL A 337 -16.10 8.42 2.31
CA VAL A 337 -14.90 8.79 3.08
C VAL A 337 -14.07 9.90 2.42
N LEU A 338 -14.32 10.18 1.15
CA LEU A 338 -13.74 11.28 0.41
C LEU A 338 -14.77 11.82 -0.58
N PRO A 339 -15.46 12.93 -0.29
CA PRO A 339 -16.44 13.55 -1.18
C PRO A 339 -15.88 13.79 -2.59
N ARG A 340 -16.72 13.65 -3.62
CA ARG A 340 -16.27 13.73 -5.02
C ARG A 340 -15.85 15.11 -5.48
N ASP A 341 -16.28 16.15 -4.79
CA ASP A 341 -15.90 17.54 -5.03
C ASP A 341 -14.51 17.90 -4.44
N ILE A 342 -13.95 17.03 -3.61
CA ILE A 342 -12.56 17.19 -3.16
C ILE A 342 -11.62 16.81 -4.31
N PRO A 343 -10.78 17.76 -4.79
CA PRO A 343 -9.84 17.46 -5.86
C PRO A 343 -8.74 16.53 -5.37
N VAL A 344 -8.40 15.52 -6.18
CA VAL A 344 -7.25 14.65 -5.99
C VAL A 344 -6.18 15.10 -6.99
N PRO A 345 -5.19 15.88 -6.57
CA PRO A 345 -4.18 16.42 -7.47
C PRO A 345 -3.20 15.33 -7.93
N PRO A 346 -2.59 15.47 -9.12
CA PRO A 346 -1.47 14.62 -9.50
C PRO A 346 -0.25 14.94 -8.64
N ILE A 347 0.62 13.96 -8.48
CA ILE A 347 1.89 14.12 -7.75
C ILE A 347 2.95 14.57 -8.76
N ALA A 348 3.41 15.80 -8.65
CA ALA A 348 4.28 16.43 -9.64
C ALA A 348 5.57 15.63 -9.90
N GLU A 349 6.24 15.16 -8.85
CA GLU A 349 7.48 14.40 -8.93
C GLU A 349 7.25 13.06 -9.65
N VAL A 350 6.12 12.41 -9.40
CA VAL A 350 5.75 11.15 -10.07
C VAL A 350 5.38 11.40 -11.54
N GLN A 351 4.72 12.53 -11.85
CA GLN A 351 4.44 12.91 -13.24
C GLN A 351 5.72 13.12 -14.05
N VAL A 352 6.70 13.83 -13.50
CA VAL A 352 8.00 14.06 -14.13
C VAL A 352 8.73 12.73 -14.32
N ALA A 353 8.82 11.90 -13.29
CA ALA A 353 9.48 10.60 -13.38
C ALA A 353 8.84 9.67 -14.42
N LEU A 354 7.49 9.66 -14.54
CA LEU A 354 6.78 8.89 -15.57
C LEU A 354 7.08 9.38 -16.98
N GLN A 355 7.17 10.70 -17.17
CA GLN A 355 7.52 11.26 -18.47
C GLN A 355 8.97 10.95 -18.86
N GLU A 356 9.93 11.18 -17.95
CA GLU A 356 11.35 10.88 -18.19
C GLU A 356 11.58 9.38 -18.44
N ALA A 357 10.89 8.51 -17.71
CA ALA A 357 10.93 7.07 -17.96
C ALA A 357 10.36 6.70 -19.33
N ALA A 358 9.28 7.37 -19.76
CA ALA A 358 8.73 7.17 -21.09
C ALA A 358 9.73 7.60 -22.18
N GLU A 359 10.36 8.75 -22.06
CA GLU A 359 11.43 9.22 -22.97
C GLU A 359 12.57 8.20 -23.07
N LYS A 360 13.05 7.74 -21.92
CA LYS A 360 14.16 6.76 -21.85
C LYS A 360 13.82 5.41 -22.46
N VAL A 361 12.63 4.90 -22.21
CA VAL A 361 12.22 3.55 -22.65
C VAL A 361 11.82 3.53 -24.13
N THR A 362 11.13 4.58 -24.62
CA THR A 362 10.68 4.67 -26.00
C THR A 362 11.78 5.18 -26.95
N GLY A 363 12.74 5.94 -26.43
CA GLY A 363 13.72 6.68 -27.23
C GLY A 363 13.12 7.87 -27.97
N GLU A 364 11.90 8.27 -27.63
CA GLU A 364 11.17 9.40 -28.22
C GLU A 364 11.16 10.57 -27.23
N ASP A 365 11.25 11.79 -27.72
CA ASP A 365 11.21 13.00 -26.92
C ASP A 365 10.32 14.08 -27.56
N GLY A 366 10.14 15.20 -26.88
CA GLY A 366 9.48 16.40 -27.40
C GLY A 366 8.15 16.09 -28.07
N ASP A 367 8.01 16.54 -29.34
CA ASP A 367 6.77 16.40 -30.10
C ASP A 367 6.48 14.93 -30.52
N ALA A 368 7.52 14.12 -30.73
CA ALA A 368 7.35 12.70 -31.05
C ALA A 368 6.70 11.97 -29.88
N LEU A 369 7.21 12.14 -28.67
CA LEU A 369 6.63 11.54 -27.48
C LEU A 369 5.20 12.07 -27.22
N LYS A 370 4.95 13.37 -27.38
CA LYS A 370 3.61 13.97 -27.18
C LYS A 370 2.53 13.41 -28.11
N GLN A 371 2.90 12.88 -29.27
CA GLN A 371 1.95 12.20 -30.15
C GLN A 371 1.50 10.86 -29.58
N ARG A 372 2.34 10.18 -28.80
CA ARG A 372 2.06 8.88 -28.18
C ARG A 372 1.65 8.99 -26.72
N LEU A 373 2.25 9.88 -25.96
CA LEU A 373 1.96 10.08 -24.54
C LEU A 373 1.10 11.33 -24.37
N ARG A 374 -0.18 11.13 -24.05
CA ARG A 374 -1.17 12.20 -23.85
C ARG A 374 -1.39 12.42 -22.37
N THR A 375 -1.34 13.67 -21.95
CA THR A 375 -1.62 14.06 -20.55
C THR A 375 -3.02 14.64 -20.45
N GLY A 376 -3.82 14.17 -19.49
CA GLY A 376 -5.16 14.70 -19.29
C GLY A 376 -5.98 13.99 -18.23
N THR A 377 -7.28 14.31 -18.19
CA THR A 377 -8.23 13.73 -17.24
C THR A 377 -8.56 12.28 -17.62
N VAL A 378 -8.48 11.39 -16.64
CA VAL A 378 -8.95 10.00 -16.70
C VAL A 378 -10.25 9.88 -15.91
N VAL A 379 -11.26 9.26 -16.50
CA VAL A 379 -12.48 8.84 -15.82
C VAL A 379 -12.26 7.44 -15.28
N THR A 380 -12.53 7.23 -14.00
CA THR A 380 -12.62 5.89 -13.42
C THR A 380 -14.07 5.59 -13.09
N THR A 381 -14.61 4.53 -13.68
CA THR A 381 -16.00 4.11 -13.48
C THR A 381 -16.11 2.76 -12.78
N ASP A 382 -17.21 2.54 -12.06
CA ASP A 382 -17.59 1.23 -11.53
C ASP A 382 -18.47 0.41 -12.50
N ASP A 383 -18.99 1.04 -13.55
CA ASP A 383 -19.80 0.37 -14.59
C ASP A 383 -18.93 -0.12 -15.75
N ARG A 384 -18.65 -1.42 -15.76
CA ARG A 384 -17.86 -2.05 -16.83
C ARG A 384 -18.55 -2.00 -18.21
N ASN A 385 -19.85 -1.85 -18.23
CA ASN A 385 -20.68 -1.79 -19.46
C ASN A 385 -21.24 -0.39 -19.67
N TRP A 386 -20.47 0.65 -19.31
CA TRP A 386 -20.88 2.05 -19.44
C TRP A 386 -21.35 2.43 -20.85
N GLU A 387 -20.89 1.75 -21.87
CA GLU A 387 -21.29 1.93 -23.28
C GLU A 387 -22.79 1.67 -23.49
N LEU A 388 -23.41 0.84 -22.69
CA LEU A 388 -24.85 0.59 -22.73
C LEU A 388 -25.67 1.79 -22.25
N ARG A 389 -25.02 2.78 -21.60
CA ARG A 389 -25.57 4.09 -21.21
C ARG A 389 -24.91 5.22 -21.98
N PHE A 390 -24.63 4.99 -23.26
CA PHE A 390 -23.83 5.87 -24.10
C PHE A 390 -24.18 7.35 -24.01
N THR A 391 -25.47 7.72 -24.11
CA THR A 391 -25.87 9.13 -24.18
C THR A 391 -25.46 9.93 -22.96
N ASP A 392 -25.67 9.39 -21.76
CA ASP A 392 -25.34 10.08 -20.51
C ASP A 392 -23.83 10.07 -20.24
N SER A 393 -23.19 8.93 -20.49
CA SER A 393 -21.75 8.78 -20.36
C SER A 393 -20.98 9.70 -21.31
N ALA A 394 -21.35 9.77 -22.58
CA ALA A 394 -20.72 10.63 -23.57
C ALA A 394 -20.86 12.13 -23.22
N LYS A 395 -22.02 12.57 -22.72
CA LYS A 395 -22.22 13.95 -22.25
C LYS A 395 -21.29 14.27 -21.06
N ARG A 396 -21.20 13.35 -20.10
CA ARG A 396 -20.35 13.51 -18.92
C ARG A 396 -18.87 13.58 -19.29
N PHE A 397 -18.39 12.65 -20.13
CA PHE A 397 -17.01 12.64 -20.59
C PHE A 397 -16.64 13.86 -21.42
N ASN A 398 -17.58 14.37 -22.23
CA ASN A 398 -17.36 15.60 -22.97
C ASN A 398 -17.26 16.82 -22.05
N LYS A 399 -18.13 16.93 -21.03
CA LYS A 399 -18.05 18.03 -20.04
C LYS A 399 -16.77 18.00 -19.22
N SER A 400 -16.30 16.82 -18.81
CA SER A 400 -15.08 16.64 -18.03
C SER A 400 -13.80 16.82 -18.84
N ARG A 401 -13.90 16.87 -20.18
CA ARG A 401 -12.75 16.87 -21.09
C ARG A 401 -11.84 15.64 -20.93
N ALA A 402 -12.35 14.56 -20.36
CA ALA A 402 -11.60 13.33 -20.18
C ALA A 402 -11.05 12.80 -21.51
N ILE A 403 -9.85 12.24 -21.45
CA ILE A 403 -9.17 11.65 -22.61
C ILE A 403 -9.10 10.13 -22.56
N ALA A 404 -9.36 9.56 -21.38
CA ALA A 404 -9.39 8.11 -21.19
C ALA A 404 -10.41 7.72 -20.12
N ILE A 405 -10.82 6.45 -20.17
CA ILE A 405 -11.67 5.81 -19.18
C ILE A 405 -11.07 4.47 -18.74
N ASP A 406 -11.06 4.23 -17.44
CA ASP A 406 -10.64 2.98 -16.82
C ASP A 406 -11.55 2.60 -15.64
N MET A 407 -11.11 1.68 -14.80
CA MET A 407 -11.87 1.25 -13.63
C MET A 407 -11.08 1.31 -12.30
N GLU A 408 -9.84 1.77 -12.28
CA GLU A 408 -8.97 1.69 -11.09
C GLU A 408 -8.23 2.99 -10.73
N SER A 409 -7.87 3.79 -11.70
CA SER A 409 -6.93 4.91 -11.55
C SER A 409 -7.32 5.92 -10.48
N ALA A 410 -8.55 6.40 -10.50
CA ALA A 410 -9.00 7.41 -9.53
C ALA A 410 -9.09 6.84 -8.12
N THR A 411 -9.44 5.57 -7.97
CA THR A 411 -9.47 4.88 -6.67
C THR A 411 -8.07 4.75 -6.08
N ILE A 412 -7.08 4.35 -6.89
CA ILE A 412 -5.67 4.26 -6.46
C ILE A 412 -5.14 5.63 -6.06
N ALA A 413 -5.42 6.66 -6.86
CA ALA A 413 -5.02 8.02 -6.57
C ALA A 413 -5.69 8.57 -5.29
N ALA A 414 -7.00 8.38 -5.15
CA ALA A 414 -7.76 8.85 -4.00
C ALA A 414 -7.33 8.16 -2.68
N ASN A 415 -7.05 6.86 -2.71
CA ASN A 415 -6.50 6.18 -1.54
C ASN A 415 -5.05 6.58 -1.24
N GLY A 416 -4.24 6.85 -2.27
CA GLY A 416 -2.91 7.45 -2.07
C GLY A 416 -3.00 8.79 -1.37
N TYR A 417 -3.92 9.63 -1.81
CA TYR A 417 -4.22 10.92 -1.18
C TYR A 417 -4.64 10.77 0.29
N ARG A 418 -5.64 9.89 0.58
CA ARG A 418 -6.10 9.63 1.95
C ARG A 418 -5.00 9.08 2.86
N MET A 419 -4.21 8.14 2.38
CA MET A 419 -3.25 7.37 3.18
C MET A 419 -1.81 7.87 3.06
N ARG A 420 -1.60 9.05 2.46
CA ARG A 420 -0.30 9.73 2.34
C ARG A 420 0.75 8.92 1.58
N VAL A 421 0.32 8.13 0.60
CA VAL A 421 1.21 7.42 -0.29
C VAL A 421 1.26 8.14 -1.64
N PRO A 422 2.42 8.62 -2.09
CA PRO A 422 2.58 9.19 -3.42
C PRO A 422 2.12 8.22 -4.51
N TYR A 423 1.44 8.72 -5.53
CA TYR A 423 0.78 7.92 -6.55
C TYR A 423 0.97 8.48 -7.95
N GLY A 424 0.86 7.61 -8.94
CA GLY A 424 0.83 7.96 -10.35
C GLY A 424 0.10 6.93 -11.19
N VAL A 425 -0.33 7.33 -12.38
CA VAL A 425 -1.05 6.45 -13.29
C VAL A 425 -0.60 6.71 -14.72
N LEU A 426 -0.16 5.65 -15.37
CA LEU A 426 0.11 5.61 -16.81
C LEU A 426 -0.73 4.49 -17.43
N LEU A 427 -1.58 4.81 -18.38
CA LEU A 427 -2.46 3.85 -19.04
C LEU A 427 -2.06 3.68 -20.52
N CYS A 428 -2.39 2.51 -21.09
CA CYS A 428 -2.24 2.23 -22.52
C CYS A 428 -3.64 2.10 -23.14
N VAL A 429 -3.86 2.83 -24.24
CA VAL A 429 -5.13 2.79 -24.98
C VAL A 429 -5.32 1.43 -25.62
N SER A 430 -6.31 0.68 -25.15
CA SER A 430 -6.63 -0.67 -25.64
C SER A 430 -7.70 -0.70 -26.71
N ASP A 431 -8.58 0.28 -26.71
CA ASP A 431 -9.73 0.44 -27.58
C ASP A 431 -10.21 1.89 -27.56
N LYS A 432 -11.10 2.26 -28.48
CA LYS A 432 -11.69 3.60 -28.59
C LYS A 432 -13.20 3.50 -28.82
N PRO A 433 -13.97 3.20 -27.75
CA PRO A 433 -15.39 2.88 -27.89
C PRO A 433 -16.21 3.98 -28.54
N LEU A 434 -15.94 5.26 -28.22
CA LEU A 434 -16.66 6.40 -28.81
C LEU A 434 -16.40 6.61 -30.31
N HIS A 435 -15.42 5.91 -30.87
CA HIS A 435 -14.97 6.05 -32.25
C HIS A 435 -15.08 4.76 -33.07
N GLY A 436 -15.86 3.78 -32.57
CA GLY A 436 -16.13 2.51 -33.25
C GLY A 436 -15.00 1.49 -33.19
N GLU A 437 -13.90 1.79 -32.51
CA GLU A 437 -12.79 0.84 -32.31
C GLU A 437 -12.98 0.08 -30.99
N ILE A 438 -13.92 -0.86 -30.98
CA ILE A 438 -14.32 -1.64 -29.79
C ILE A 438 -13.40 -2.87 -29.68
N LYS A 439 -13.09 -3.25 -28.43
CA LYS A 439 -12.27 -4.42 -28.12
C LYS A 439 -13.02 -5.72 -28.42
N LEU A 440 -12.85 -6.23 -29.65
CA LEU A 440 -13.42 -7.49 -30.10
C LEU A 440 -12.35 -8.58 -30.25
N ALA A 441 -12.77 -9.85 -30.12
CA ALA A 441 -11.87 -10.98 -30.28
C ALA A 441 -11.18 -10.96 -31.66
N GLY A 442 -9.87 -11.00 -31.69
CA GLY A 442 -9.04 -11.12 -32.91
C GLY A 442 -8.52 -9.80 -33.52
N ALA A 443 -8.98 -8.63 -33.08
CA ALA A 443 -8.63 -7.35 -33.73
C ALA A 443 -7.29 -6.72 -33.33
N ALA A 444 -6.62 -7.16 -32.28
CA ALA A 444 -5.60 -6.29 -31.65
C ALA A 444 -4.26 -6.95 -31.25
N ASN A 445 -3.99 -8.22 -31.52
CA ASN A 445 -2.97 -8.97 -30.77
C ASN A 445 -1.51 -8.49 -30.97
N ARG A 446 -1.04 -8.20 -32.16
CA ARG A 446 0.41 -7.94 -32.39
C ARG A 446 0.89 -6.55 -31.96
N PHE A 447 0.11 -5.53 -32.19
CA PHE A 447 0.45 -4.16 -31.77
C PHE A 447 0.38 -4.04 -30.25
N TYR A 448 -0.60 -4.68 -29.68
CA TYR A 448 -0.88 -4.75 -28.26
C TYR A 448 0.25 -5.40 -27.46
N GLU A 449 0.80 -6.52 -27.96
CA GLU A 449 1.89 -7.23 -27.30
C GLU A 449 3.15 -6.38 -27.20
N ARG A 450 3.48 -5.64 -28.25
CA ARG A 450 4.64 -4.71 -28.23
C ARG A 450 4.42 -3.55 -27.25
N ALA A 451 3.25 -2.95 -27.27
CA ALA A 451 2.92 -1.83 -26.40
C ALA A 451 2.95 -2.21 -24.91
N ILE A 452 2.49 -3.41 -24.53
CA ILE A 452 2.50 -3.88 -23.14
C ILE A 452 3.93 -4.00 -22.60
N GLY A 453 4.83 -4.62 -23.34
CA GLY A 453 6.22 -4.79 -22.92
C GLY A 453 6.94 -3.46 -22.71
N GLU A 454 6.72 -2.48 -23.58
CA GLU A 454 7.24 -1.13 -23.43
C GLU A 454 6.59 -0.40 -22.25
N HIS A 455 5.26 -0.52 -22.11
CA HIS A 455 4.50 0.14 -21.06
C HIS A 455 4.90 -0.31 -19.64
N ILE A 456 5.03 -1.63 -19.39
CA ILE A 456 5.50 -2.14 -18.11
C ILE A 456 6.93 -1.69 -17.80
N ARG A 457 7.78 -1.59 -18.84
CA ARG A 457 9.15 -1.08 -18.71
C ARG A 457 9.19 0.38 -18.27
N ILE A 458 8.28 1.22 -18.75
CA ILE A 458 8.13 2.61 -18.29
C ILE A 458 7.78 2.63 -16.80
N GLY A 459 6.83 1.79 -16.37
CA GLY A 459 6.46 1.69 -14.96
C GLY A 459 7.62 1.26 -14.05
N ILE A 460 8.39 0.26 -14.47
CA ILE A 460 9.57 -0.22 -13.74
C ILE A 460 10.64 0.87 -13.67
N GLU A 461 10.99 1.47 -14.80
CA GLU A 461 11.99 2.54 -14.89
C GLU A 461 11.63 3.73 -13.99
N THR A 462 10.34 4.10 -13.96
CA THR A 462 9.84 5.16 -13.07
C THR A 462 10.13 4.83 -11.60
N LEU A 463 9.80 3.62 -11.16
CA LEU A 463 10.03 3.23 -9.77
C LEU A 463 11.51 3.07 -9.43
N GLU A 464 12.34 2.57 -10.36
CA GLU A 464 13.80 2.53 -10.18
C GLU A 464 14.40 3.94 -10.05
N SER A 465 13.94 4.89 -10.87
CA SER A 465 14.36 6.30 -10.80
C SER A 465 13.97 6.96 -9.48
N LEU A 466 12.73 6.76 -9.04
CA LEU A 466 12.24 7.26 -7.75
C LEU A 466 12.97 6.62 -6.56
N ALA A 467 13.31 5.33 -6.65
CA ALA A 467 14.08 4.64 -5.62
C ALA A 467 15.50 5.18 -5.50
N LEU A 468 16.12 5.49 -6.65
CA LEU A 468 17.45 6.08 -6.70
C LEU A 468 17.48 7.51 -6.16
N ALA A 469 16.44 8.30 -6.42
CA ALA A 469 16.29 9.66 -5.89
C ALA A 469 16.03 9.68 -4.39
N GLY A 470 15.48 8.58 -3.84
CA GLY A 470 15.14 8.43 -2.42
C GLY A 470 13.78 9.05 -2.04
N GLY A 471 13.24 8.60 -0.90
CA GLY A 471 11.92 9.03 -0.42
C GLY A 471 11.81 10.53 -0.13
N ASP A 472 12.89 11.19 0.21
CA ASP A 472 12.92 12.63 0.49
C ASP A 472 12.69 13.49 -0.76
N ALA A 473 12.94 12.94 -1.94
CA ALA A 473 12.65 13.62 -3.22
C ALA A 473 11.14 13.73 -3.51
N LEU A 474 10.31 12.90 -2.86
CA LEU A 474 8.86 12.91 -3.01
C LEU A 474 8.21 13.95 -2.09
N HIS A 475 8.33 15.23 -2.43
CA HIS A 475 7.79 16.35 -1.65
C HIS A 475 6.27 16.33 -1.46
N SER A 476 5.55 15.62 -2.32
CA SER A 476 4.10 15.43 -2.24
C SER A 476 3.62 14.75 -0.96
N ARG A 477 4.51 14.09 -0.22
CA ARG A 477 4.23 13.67 1.16
C ARG A 477 3.91 14.85 2.09
N LYS A 478 4.14 16.07 1.65
CA LYS A 478 3.76 17.31 2.33
C LYS A 478 2.31 17.73 2.10
N LEU A 479 1.59 17.05 1.21
CA LEU A 479 0.15 17.24 1.02
C LEU A 479 -0.60 16.55 2.17
N ARG A 480 -0.75 17.30 3.27
CA ARG A 480 -1.25 16.81 4.53
C ARG A 480 -2.27 17.77 5.12
N SER A 481 -3.10 17.25 6.03
CA SER A 481 -4.00 18.04 6.85
C SER A 481 -3.24 18.96 7.82
N PHE A 482 -3.93 19.96 8.37
CA PHE A 482 -3.36 20.88 9.37
C PHE A 482 -3.03 20.17 10.69
N TYR A 483 -3.79 19.15 11.05
CA TYR A 483 -3.75 18.45 12.35
C TYR A 483 -3.47 16.96 12.22
N GLU A 484 -2.61 16.60 11.30
CA GLU A 484 -2.25 15.19 11.09
C GLU A 484 -1.51 14.56 12.26
N PRO A 485 -1.63 13.22 12.47
CA PRO A 485 -0.75 12.52 13.38
C PRO A 485 0.73 12.74 13.02
N PRO A 486 1.62 12.85 14.03
CA PRO A 486 3.02 13.24 13.80
C PRO A 486 3.84 12.20 13.03
N PHE A 487 3.50 10.93 13.10
CA PHE A 487 4.17 9.88 12.31
C PHE A 487 3.57 9.78 10.92
N ARG A 488 4.41 9.64 9.89
CA ARG A 488 3.97 9.46 8.51
C ARG A 488 3.28 8.10 8.26
#